data_38de7b774bcdb036d79e6a6d8ab07b5d
#
_entry.id   38de7b774bcdb036d79e6a6d8ab07b5d
#
_cell.length_a   1.000
_cell.length_b   1.000
_cell.length_c   1.000
_cell.angle_alpha   90.00
_cell.angle_beta   90.00
_cell.angle_gamma   90.00
#
_symmetry.space_group_name_H-M   'P 1'
#
loop_
_entity.id
_entity.type
_entity.pdbx_description
1 polymer ?
#
loop_
_entity_poly.entity_id
_entity_poly.type
_entity_poly.pdbx_seq_one_letter_code
_entity_poly.pdbx_strand_id
1 'polypeptide(L)'
;MNKNFFLFAAMPNRALLFILFFSCSLFAQKSDGDSSFLDINYFYGSILRHNKDISHLIKGHPDGLIVSYNRQTFGDKRWQQAYNYPDWGFSFIYHNPHNSVLGENYGLHGHYNFYFFKRRVLFRAGSGISYISNPFDLESNFKNNAYGSRLLNSTYFLINYNKKNIFKGFGIQAGLTFIHYSNANVKAPNSSTNTLAFNIGVQYELDQKTNAKIFKKDSYEKYKEPIKFNLMLRGGINESDYLGLGQQPFGVVSTYLDKRLSFLSSIQVGTEVFFAKFLEKQIEYLSVAFPNNGVDGDADTTRVGIFVGHELHINKIAFLTQIGYYAYYPSDYEGRVYFRTGLNYYFHKNIFGAVTLKSHGAKAEAVEFGIGIRI
;
A
#
# COMPACT_ATOMS: atom_id res chain seq x y z
N MET A 1 7.30 -34.05 -25.36
CA MET A 1 6.44 -34.76 -24.41
C MET A 1 6.73 -34.18 -23.04
N ASN A 2 5.98 -33.39 -22.45
CA ASN A 2 4.75 -33.41 -21.73
C ASN A 2 4.16 -32.00 -21.62
N LYS A 3 3.01 -31.82 -22.22
CA LYS A 3 2.08 -30.70 -21.94
C LYS A 3 1.35 -31.07 -20.65
N ASN A 4 1.35 -30.22 -19.64
CA ASN A 4 0.28 -30.04 -18.63
C ASN A 4 0.77 -29.17 -17.48
N PHE A 5 0.67 -27.85 -17.66
CA PHE A 5 0.57 -26.89 -16.55
C PHE A 5 -0.05 -25.57 -17.10
N PHE A 6 -1.31 -25.67 -17.54
CA PHE A 6 -2.13 -24.49 -17.78
C PHE A 6 -3.57 -24.84 -17.47
N LEU A 7 -3.96 -24.66 -16.21
CA LEU A 7 -5.35 -24.78 -15.75
C LEU A 7 -5.72 -23.62 -14.82
N PHE A 8 -5.48 -22.38 -15.31
CA PHE A 8 -6.07 -21.15 -14.73
C PHE A 8 -6.45 -20.16 -15.85
N ALA A 9 -7.02 -20.69 -16.92
CA ALA A 9 -7.60 -19.85 -17.96
C ALA A 9 -9.06 -20.23 -18.14
N ALA A 10 -9.94 -19.22 -18.00
CA ALA A 10 -11.38 -19.25 -18.27
C ALA A 10 -12.27 -19.72 -17.09
N MET A 11 -12.31 -18.98 -15.98
CA MET A 11 -13.56 -18.91 -15.23
C MET A 11 -14.55 -18.03 -16.01
N PRO A 12 -15.76 -18.53 -16.34
CA PRO A 12 -16.76 -17.70 -17.01
C PRO A 12 -17.12 -16.52 -16.11
N ASN A 13 -17.28 -15.33 -16.68
CA ASN A 13 -17.59 -14.06 -15.98
C ASN A 13 -18.72 -14.17 -14.95
N ARG A 14 -19.59 -15.17 -15.07
CA ARG A 14 -20.69 -15.47 -14.12
C ARG A 14 -20.21 -16.08 -12.81
N ALA A 15 -19.11 -16.84 -12.80
CA ALA A 15 -18.55 -17.43 -11.58
C ALA A 15 -17.81 -16.37 -10.73
N LEU A 16 -17.14 -15.41 -11.38
CA LEU A 16 -16.52 -14.28 -10.69
C LEU A 16 -17.57 -13.37 -10.01
N LEU A 17 -18.70 -13.12 -10.67
CA LEU A 17 -19.84 -12.42 -10.10
C LEU A 17 -20.47 -13.19 -8.92
N PHE A 18 -20.56 -14.53 -8.99
CA PHE A 18 -21.08 -15.35 -7.90
C PHE A 18 -20.15 -15.34 -6.67
N ILE A 19 -18.83 -15.39 -6.87
CA ILE A 19 -17.83 -15.31 -5.78
C ILE A 19 -17.87 -13.92 -5.13
N LEU A 20 -18.03 -12.85 -5.90
CA LEU A 20 -18.23 -11.48 -5.40
C LEU A 20 -19.53 -11.34 -4.62
N PHE A 21 -20.64 -11.91 -5.09
CA PHE A 21 -21.93 -11.88 -4.37
C PHE A 21 -21.89 -12.75 -3.11
N PHE A 22 -21.23 -13.90 -3.13
CA PHE A 22 -21.11 -14.79 -1.97
C PHE A 22 -20.19 -14.21 -0.89
N SER A 23 -19.12 -13.51 -1.26
CA SER A 23 -18.27 -12.79 -0.30
C SER A 23 -18.98 -11.60 0.34
N CYS A 24 -19.88 -10.91 -0.37
CA CYS A 24 -20.71 -9.85 0.21
C CYS A 24 -21.72 -10.38 1.25
N SER A 25 -22.22 -11.59 1.10
CA SER A 25 -23.16 -12.19 2.06
C SER A 25 -22.49 -12.66 3.36
N LEU A 26 -21.20 -12.99 3.35
CA LEU A 26 -20.44 -13.33 4.57
C LEU A 26 -20.18 -12.12 5.49
N PHE A 27 -20.27 -10.90 4.98
CA PHE A 27 -20.17 -9.66 5.76
C PHE A 27 -21.51 -9.13 6.29
N ALA A 28 -22.61 -9.80 5.94
CA ALA A 28 -23.98 -9.39 6.30
C ALA A 28 -24.46 -9.88 7.67
N GLN A 29 -23.63 -10.56 8.47
CA GLN A 29 -23.97 -10.86 9.85
C GLN A 29 -23.90 -9.56 10.69
N LYS A 30 -25.03 -8.88 10.76
CA LYS A 30 -25.25 -7.68 11.56
C LYS A 30 -25.27 -8.07 13.03
N SER A 31 -24.26 -7.62 13.80
CA SER A 31 -24.35 -7.65 15.25
C SER A 31 -25.19 -6.47 15.73
N ASP A 32 -26.03 -6.68 16.75
CA ASP A 32 -26.75 -5.58 17.41
C ASP A 32 -25.74 -4.55 17.93
N GLY A 33 -25.72 -3.38 17.29
CA GLY A 33 -24.78 -2.34 17.64
C GLY A 33 -23.91 -1.80 16.50
N ASP A 34 -23.88 -2.46 15.35
CA ASP A 34 -23.09 -2.01 14.20
C ASP A 34 -23.76 -0.84 13.46
N SER A 35 -23.01 0.20 13.20
CA SER A 35 -23.42 1.31 12.36
C SER A 35 -22.50 1.40 11.16
N SER A 36 -23.10 1.52 9.99
CA SER A 36 -22.39 1.58 8.73
C SER A 36 -22.96 2.67 7.82
N PHE A 37 -22.12 3.15 6.91
CA PHE A 37 -22.54 4.12 5.89
C PHE A 37 -21.82 3.84 4.58
N LEU A 38 -22.45 4.28 3.49
CA LEU A 38 -21.84 4.33 2.17
C LEU A 38 -21.44 5.76 1.86
N ASP A 39 -20.37 5.94 1.10
CA ASP A 39 -20.06 7.23 0.48
C ASP A 39 -19.62 7.05 -0.98
N ILE A 40 -19.95 8.05 -1.78
CA ILE A 40 -19.55 8.16 -3.18
C ILE A 40 -18.94 9.54 -3.36
N ASN A 41 -17.69 9.60 -3.82
CA ASN A 41 -16.98 10.82 -4.12
C ASN A 41 -16.58 10.84 -5.59
N TYR A 42 -16.93 11.89 -6.30
CA TYR A 42 -16.35 12.23 -7.59
C TYR A 42 -15.11 13.07 -7.34
N PHE A 43 -14.03 12.80 -8.08
CA PHE A 43 -12.81 13.59 -8.03
C PHE A 43 -12.38 14.05 -9.43
N TYR A 44 -11.71 15.21 -9.46
CA TYR A 44 -11.14 15.80 -10.66
C TYR A 44 -9.82 16.50 -10.30
N GLY A 45 -8.75 16.25 -11.06
CA GLY A 45 -7.44 16.74 -10.67
C GLY A 45 -6.36 16.70 -11.73
N SER A 46 -5.13 16.49 -11.29
CA SER A 46 -3.95 16.46 -12.16
C SER A 46 -2.96 15.41 -11.72
N ILE A 47 -2.27 14.78 -12.69
CA ILE A 47 -1.10 13.95 -12.43
C ILE A 47 0.06 14.88 -12.09
N LEU A 48 0.67 14.67 -10.91
CA LEU A 48 1.84 15.42 -10.47
C LEU A 48 3.08 14.93 -11.20
N ARG A 49 3.83 15.85 -11.78
CA ARG A 49 5.14 15.56 -12.38
C ARG A 49 6.20 15.41 -11.31
N HIS A 50 6.30 14.23 -10.72
CA HIS A 50 7.32 13.89 -9.73
C HIS A 50 8.62 13.34 -10.35
N ASN A 51 8.57 12.94 -11.65
CA ASN A 51 9.70 12.49 -12.45
C ASN A 51 9.59 13.12 -13.86
N LYS A 52 10.74 13.45 -14.47
CA LYS A 52 10.79 13.99 -15.83
C LYS A 52 10.30 12.97 -16.88
N ASP A 53 10.53 11.70 -16.62
CA ASP A 53 10.23 10.59 -17.55
C ASP A 53 8.74 10.40 -17.83
N ILE A 54 7.86 10.80 -16.89
CA ILE A 54 6.40 10.73 -17.09
C ILE A 54 5.79 11.98 -17.73
N SER A 55 6.60 13.00 -18.08
CA SER A 55 6.08 14.29 -18.58
C SER A 55 5.21 14.12 -19.82
N HIS A 56 5.55 13.19 -20.70
CA HIS A 56 4.80 12.90 -21.93
C HIS A 56 3.46 12.19 -21.69
N LEU A 57 3.25 11.65 -20.47
CA LEU A 57 2.01 10.99 -20.04
C LEU A 57 1.00 11.97 -19.43
N ILE A 58 1.46 13.17 -19.04
CA ILE A 58 0.58 14.19 -18.43
C ILE A 58 -0.08 15.00 -19.53
N LYS A 59 -1.26 14.56 -19.99
CA LYS A 59 -1.95 15.16 -21.15
C LYS A 59 -3.31 15.76 -20.81
N GLY A 60 -3.93 15.33 -19.73
CA GLY A 60 -5.28 15.72 -19.36
C GLY A 60 -5.46 15.85 -17.86
N HIS A 61 -6.67 16.10 -17.46
CA HIS A 61 -7.08 16.14 -16.06
C HIS A 61 -7.79 14.85 -15.72
N PRO A 62 -7.19 13.96 -14.91
CA PRO A 62 -7.83 12.74 -14.48
C PRO A 62 -9.06 13.01 -13.64
N ASP A 63 -10.05 12.17 -13.82
CA ASP A 63 -11.25 12.13 -12.99
C ASP A 63 -11.61 10.70 -12.57
N GLY A 64 -12.63 10.57 -11.75
CA GLY A 64 -13.11 9.26 -11.34
C GLY A 64 -14.05 9.27 -10.16
N LEU A 65 -14.29 8.07 -9.65
CA LEU A 65 -15.21 7.82 -8.53
C LEU A 65 -14.53 6.98 -7.46
N ILE A 66 -14.79 7.33 -6.20
CA ILE A 66 -14.45 6.53 -5.03
C ILE A 66 -15.77 6.12 -4.37
N VAL A 67 -16.09 4.83 -4.40
CA VAL A 67 -17.27 4.26 -3.75
C VAL A 67 -16.79 3.48 -2.53
N SER A 68 -17.34 3.78 -1.36
CA SER A 68 -16.82 3.21 -0.10
C SER A 68 -17.94 2.70 0.80
N TYR A 69 -17.70 1.52 1.39
CA TYR A 69 -18.44 1.02 2.54
C TYR A 69 -17.61 1.24 3.79
N ASN A 70 -18.24 1.81 4.84
CA ASN A 70 -17.58 2.16 6.08
C ASN A 70 -18.33 1.58 7.27
N ARG A 71 -17.60 1.01 8.21
CA ARG A 71 -18.10 0.53 9.49
C ARG A 71 -17.60 1.43 10.62
N GLN A 72 -18.53 1.98 11.39
CA GLN A 72 -18.22 2.88 12.49
C GLN A 72 -17.75 2.09 13.72
N THR A 73 -16.90 2.72 14.54
CA THR A 73 -16.48 2.18 15.82
C THR A 73 -16.91 3.10 16.96
N PHE A 74 -17.23 2.50 18.13
CA PHE A 74 -17.78 3.22 19.29
C PHE A 74 -16.97 3.00 20.57
N GLY A 75 -15.80 2.40 20.48
CA GLY A 75 -14.89 2.24 21.61
C GLY A 75 -14.96 0.90 22.33
N ASP A 76 -15.52 -0.15 21.71
CA ASP A 76 -15.56 -1.51 22.28
C ASP A 76 -14.15 -2.11 22.48
N LYS A 77 -13.19 -1.61 21.74
CA LYS A 77 -11.77 -2.03 21.84
C LYS A 77 -10.87 -0.84 22.13
N ARG A 78 -9.81 -1.06 22.91
CA ARG A 78 -8.85 -0.02 23.31
C ARG A 78 -8.31 0.80 22.13
N TRP A 79 -7.98 0.16 21.00
CA TRP A 79 -7.47 0.85 19.83
C TRP A 79 -8.48 1.86 19.24
N GLN A 80 -9.79 1.55 19.31
CA GLN A 80 -10.84 2.45 18.81
C GLN A 80 -10.86 3.75 19.63
N GLN A 81 -10.75 3.63 20.95
CA GLN A 81 -10.68 4.79 21.86
C GLN A 81 -9.39 5.58 21.66
N ALA A 82 -8.26 4.88 21.51
CA ALA A 82 -6.94 5.47 21.37
C ALA A 82 -6.77 6.31 20.08
N TYR A 83 -7.50 5.95 19.01
CA TYR A 83 -7.52 6.66 17.74
C TYR A 83 -8.76 7.55 17.54
N ASN A 84 -9.44 7.92 18.61
CA ASN A 84 -10.64 8.75 18.56
C ASN A 84 -11.77 8.17 17.67
N TYR A 85 -12.02 6.87 17.86
CA TYR A 85 -13.10 6.10 17.21
C TYR A 85 -13.05 6.14 15.68
N PRO A 86 -11.98 5.62 15.07
CA PRO A 86 -11.87 5.59 13.61
C PRO A 86 -12.87 4.63 13.01
N ASP A 87 -13.32 4.91 11.80
CA ASP A 87 -14.07 3.95 11.02
C ASP A 87 -13.09 3.14 10.16
N TRP A 88 -13.51 1.97 9.70
CA TRP A 88 -12.75 1.16 8.75
C TRP A 88 -13.68 0.63 7.66
N GLY A 89 -13.11 0.29 6.53
CA GLY A 89 -13.93 -0.19 5.44
C GLY A 89 -13.17 -0.55 4.19
N PHE A 90 -13.92 -0.59 3.09
CA PHE A 90 -13.40 -0.92 1.76
C PHE A 90 -13.83 0.14 0.76
N SER A 91 -12.96 0.43 -0.21
CA SER A 91 -13.25 1.35 -1.30
C SER A 91 -12.98 0.70 -2.64
N PHE A 92 -13.84 0.99 -3.59
CA PHE A 92 -13.58 0.80 -5.02
C PHE A 92 -13.26 2.16 -5.63
N ILE A 93 -12.18 2.24 -6.41
CA ILE A 93 -11.77 3.45 -7.11
C ILE A 93 -11.76 3.16 -8.62
N TYR A 94 -12.57 3.92 -9.35
CA TYR A 94 -12.44 4.08 -10.79
C TYR A 94 -11.68 5.37 -11.06
N HIS A 95 -10.61 5.30 -11.85
CA HIS A 95 -9.77 6.44 -12.18
C HIS A 95 -9.47 6.44 -13.68
N ASN A 96 -9.93 7.49 -14.37
CA ASN A 96 -9.67 7.75 -15.77
C ASN A 96 -8.63 8.88 -15.91
N PRO A 97 -7.40 8.59 -16.36
CA PRO A 97 -6.38 9.61 -16.59
C PRO A 97 -6.60 10.42 -17.87
N HIS A 98 -7.65 10.16 -18.66
CA HIS A 98 -7.91 10.75 -19.98
C HIS A 98 -6.71 10.66 -20.93
N ASN A 99 -6.00 9.53 -20.83
CA ASN A 99 -4.83 9.24 -21.64
C ASN A 99 -4.82 7.74 -22.03
N SER A 100 -4.99 7.46 -23.30
CA SER A 100 -5.05 6.08 -23.82
C SER A 100 -3.77 5.28 -23.56
N VAL A 101 -2.62 5.95 -23.46
CA VAL A 101 -1.34 5.29 -23.10
C VAL A 101 -1.37 4.75 -21.69
N LEU A 102 -1.91 5.52 -20.74
CA LEU A 102 -2.05 5.08 -19.34
C LEU A 102 -3.18 4.07 -19.14
N GLY A 103 -4.24 4.17 -19.96
CA GLY A 103 -5.46 3.39 -19.75
C GLY A 103 -6.22 3.79 -18.50
N GLU A 104 -7.26 3.05 -18.16
CA GLU A 104 -8.10 3.26 -16.96
C GLU A 104 -7.68 2.35 -15.81
N ASN A 105 -7.86 2.80 -14.57
CA ASN A 105 -7.52 2.07 -13.36
C ASN A 105 -8.78 1.70 -12.57
N TYR A 106 -8.83 0.48 -12.07
CA TYR A 106 -9.90 -0.09 -11.26
C TYR A 106 -9.30 -0.69 -10.00
N GLY A 107 -9.47 -0.03 -8.85
CA GLY A 107 -8.77 -0.39 -7.61
C GLY A 107 -9.72 -0.84 -6.49
N LEU A 108 -9.28 -1.85 -5.72
CA LEU A 108 -9.92 -2.29 -4.48
C LEU A 108 -8.98 -2.03 -3.31
N HIS A 109 -9.48 -1.34 -2.28
CA HIS A 109 -8.67 -0.87 -1.15
C HIS A 109 -9.36 -1.19 0.17
N GLY A 110 -8.56 -1.59 1.17
CA GLY A 110 -8.95 -1.47 2.57
C GLY A 110 -8.56 -0.09 3.09
N HIS A 111 -9.36 0.51 3.96
CA HIS A 111 -9.07 1.84 4.49
C HIS A 111 -9.47 2.01 5.95
N TYR A 112 -8.84 3.03 6.57
CA TYR A 112 -9.25 3.61 7.85
C TYR A 112 -9.60 5.08 7.69
N ASN A 113 -10.65 5.53 8.42
CA ASN A 113 -11.07 6.91 8.51
C ASN A 113 -10.74 7.44 9.90
N PHE A 114 -9.93 8.47 9.98
CA PHE A 114 -9.59 9.18 11.21
C PHE A 114 -10.31 10.53 11.23
N TYR A 115 -10.79 10.93 12.40
CA TYR A 115 -11.60 12.13 12.53
C TYR A 115 -10.97 13.16 13.44
N PHE A 116 -11.01 14.42 13.01
CA PHE A 116 -10.50 15.57 13.71
C PHE A 116 -11.58 16.65 13.84
N PHE A 117 -11.33 17.64 14.70
CA PHE A 117 -12.18 18.82 14.87
C PHE A 117 -13.69 18.49 15.08
N LYS A 118 -13.98 17.70 16.14
CA LYS A 118 -15.34 17.21 16.43
C LYS A 118 -15.96 16.42 15.27
N ARG A 119 -15.13 15.59 14.59
CA ARG A 119 -15.48 14.74 13.44
C ARG A 119 -15.89 15.51 12.17
N ARG A 120 -15.55 16.82 12.08
CA ARG A 120 -15.81 17.61 10.87
C ARG A 120 -14.76 17.46 9.79
N VAL A 121 -13.54 17.06 10.15
CA VAL A 121 -12.48 16.75 9.20
C VAL A 121 -12.24 15.25 9.23
N LEU A 122 -12.36 14.63 8.07
CA LEU A 122 -12.09 13.23 7.80
C LEU A 122 -10.73 13.12 7.13
N PHE A 123 -9.84 12.31 7.68
CA PHE A 123 -8.65 11.82 6.99
C PHE A 123 -8.82 10.32 6.73
N ARG A 124 -8.80 9.91 5.47
CA ARG A 124 -8.84 8.51 5.05
C ARG A 124 -7.49 8.10 4.49
N ALA A 125 -6.99 6.98 4.94
CA ALA A 125 -5.82 6.31 4.38
C ALA A 125 -6.22 4.91 3.92
N GLY A 126 -6.02 4.63 2.64
CA GLY A 126 -6.34 3.34 2.05
C GLY A 126 -5.21 2.79 1.20
N SER A 127 -5.07 1.47 1.22
CA SER A 127 -4.12 0.74 0.38
C SER A 127 -4.75 -0.52 -0.16
N GLY A 128 -4.33 -0.93 -1.35
CA GLY A 128 -4.88 -2.07 -2.03
C GLY A 128 -4.21 -2.38 -3.36
N ILE A 129 -4.96 -3.04 -4.21
CA ILE A 129 -4.52 -3.44 -5.56
C ILE A 129 -5.39 -2.77 -6.61
N SER A 130 -4.79 -2.42 -7.74
CA SER A 130 -5.47 -1.85 -8.88
C SER A 130 -5.15 -2.63 -10.16
N TYR A 131 -6.16 -2.83 -10.98
CA TYR A 131 -6.03 -3.33 -12.35
C TYR A 131 -5.98 -2.14 -13.30
N ILE A 132 -5.02 -2.18 -14.23
CA ILE A 132 -4.90 -1.20 -15.30
C ILE A 132 -5.23 -1.81 -16.66
N SER A 133 -5.99 -1.08 -17.47
CA SER A 133 -6.44 -1.58 -18.76
C SER A 133 -5.33 -1.64 -19.83
N ASN A 134 -4.35 -0.72 -19.79
CA ASN A 134 -3.32 -0.57 -20.81
C ASN A 134 -1.89 -0.44 -20.25
N PRO A 135 -1.25 -1.52 -19.75
CA PRO A 135 0.13 -1.50 -19.26
C PRO A 135 1.14 -1.30 -20.40
N PHE A 136 2.41 -1.15 -20.02
CA PHE A 136 3.53 -1.16 -20.96
C PHE A 136 3.56 -2.44 -21.79
N ASP A 137 3.81 -2.28 -23.07
CA ASP A 137 4.07 -3.34 -24.02
C ASP A 137 5.01 -2.81 -25.10
N LEU A 138 6.07 -3.57 -25.46
CA LEU A 138 7.11 -3.15 -26.39
C LEU A 138 6.59 -2.84 -27.80
N GLU A 139 5.56 -3.54 -28.25
CA GLU A 139 5.01 -3.41 -29.61
C GLU A 139 3.85 -2.43 -29.66
N SER A 140 2.88 -2.58 -28.73
CA SER A 140 1.60 -1.88 -28.81
C SER A 140 1.52 -0.65 -27.91
N ASN A 141 2.31 -0.55 -26.80
CA ASN A 141 2.23 0.53 -25.81
C ASN A 141 3.58 0.89 -25.17
N PHE A 142 4.63 1.01 -25.97
CA PHE A 142 5.99 1.32 -25.51
C PHE A 142 6.13 2.70 -24.82
N LYS A 143 5.17 3.60 -25.01
CA LYS A 143 5.15 4.93 -24.37
C LYS A 143 4.74 4.90 -22.91
N ASN A 144 4.13 3.81 -22.43
CA ASN A 144 3.73 3.71 -21.03
C ASN A 144 4.90 3.28 -20.13
N ASN A 145 5.79 4.19 -19.82
CA ASN A 145 6.87 3.92 -18.87
C ASN A 145 6.41 3.99 -17.38
N ALA A 146 5.15 4.31 -17.11
CA ALA A 146 4.64 4.36 -15.74
C ALA A 146 4.32 2.97 -15.17
N TYR A 147 3.84 2.04 -15.99
CA TYR A 147 3.24 0.78 -15.51
C TYR A 147 3.65 -0.43 -16.34
N GLY A 148 4.62 -1.19 -15.87
CA GLY A 148 5.11 -2.42 -16.52
C GLY A 148 4.18 -3.62 -16.36
N SER A 149 3.18 -3.56 -15.51
CA SER A 149 2.26 -4.68 -15.24
C SER A 149 0.80 -4.23 -15.15
N ARG A 150 -0.14 -5.17 -15.36
CA ARG A 150 -1.58 -4.92 -15.26
C ARG A 150 -2.05 -4.76 -13.81
N LEU A 151 -1.37 -5.42 -12.86
CA LEU A 151 -1.66 -5.31 -11.44
C LEU A 151 -0.67 -4.36 -10.80
N LEU A 152 -1.19 -3.38 -10.09
CA LEU A 152 -0.44 -2.34 -9.40
C LEU A 152 -0.79 -2.35 -7.92
N ASN A 153 0.15 -1.97 -7.07
CA ASN A 153 -0.15 -1.46 -5.75
C ASN A 153 -0.79 -0.08 -5.91
N SER A 154 -1.82 0.17 -5.13
CA SER A 154 -2.49 1.47 -5.11
C SER A 154 -2.68 1.94 -3.68
N THR A 155 -2.28 3.18 -3.42
CA THR A 155 -2.46 3.84 -2.13
C THR A 155 -3.16 5.17 -2.35
N TYR A 156 -4.14 5.49 -1.52
CA TYR A 156 -4.79 6.78 -1.59
C TYR A 156 -4.98 7.42 -0.21
N PHE A 157 -4.98 8.73 -0.21
CA PHE A 157 -5.32 9.56 0.93
C PHE A 157 -6.44 10.52 0.54
N LEU A 158 -7.35 10.77 1.49
CA LEU A 158 -8.45 11.69 1.29
C LEU A 158 -8.58 12.55 2.57
N ILE A 159 -8.62 13.86 2.40
CA ILE A 159 -8.84 14.83 3.48
C ILE A 159 -10.07 15.64 3.12
N ASN A 160 -11.17 15.41 3.81
CA ASN A 160 -12.44 16.05 3.51
C ASN A 160 -13.02 16.79 4.72
N TYR A 161 -13.62 17.94 4.48
CA TYR A 161 -14.66 18.43 5.35
C TYR A 161 -15.88 17.53 5.20
N ASN A 162 -16.42 17.08 6.34
CA ASN A 162 -17.46 16.07 6.40
C ASN A 162 -18.61 16.56 7.28
N LYS A 163 -19.82 16.63 6.73
CA LYS A 163 -21.05 16.95 7.44
C LYS A 163 -22.06 15.82 7.27
N LYS A 164 -22.20 15.02 8.34
CA LYS A 164 -23.11 13.87 8.40
C LYS A 164 -24.54 14.31 8.68
N ASN A 165 -25.49 13.47 8.29
CA ASN A 165 -26.93 13.55 8.64
C ASN A 165 -27.56 14.96 8.46
N ILE A 166 -27.36 15.56 7.28
CA ILE A 166 -28.01 16.84 6.92
C ILE A 166 -29.49 16.64 6.72
N PHE A 167 -29.87 15.54 6.06
CA PHE A 167 -31.26 15.21 5.77
C PHE A 167 -31.42 13.68 5.68
N LYS A 168 -32.25 13.08 6.54
CA LYS A 168 -32.66 11.65 6.51
C LYS A 168 -31.48 10.68 6.26
N GLY A 169 -30.38 10.83 7.00
CA GLY A 169 -29.19 9.98 6.89
C GLY A 169 -28.21 10.40 5.79
N PHE A 170 -28.58 11.35 4.92
CA PHE A 170 -27.68 11.90 3.94
C PHE A 170 -26.73 12.93 4.53
N GLY A 171 -25.48 12.90 4.11
CA GLY A 171 -24.46 13.90 4.42
C GLY A 171 -23.67 14.24 3.17
N ILE A 172 -22.82 15.25 3.28
CA ILE A 172 -21.94 15.72 2.21
C ILE A 172 -20.51 15.76 2.70
N GLN A 173 -19.59 15.62 1.77
CA GLN A 173 -18.16 15.80 2.02
C GLN A 173 -17.47 16.41 0.80
N ALA A 174 -16.41 17.19 1.04
CA ALA A 174 -15.60 17.78 -0.01
C ALA A 174 -14.19 18.04 0.49
N GLY A 175 -13.20 17.93 -0.39
CA GLY A 175 -11.80 18.16 -0.02
C GLY A 175 -10.82 17.74 -1.09
N LEU A 176 -9.73 17.12 -0.65
CA LEU A 176 -8.61 16.71 -1.50
C LEU A 176 -8.43 15.21 -1.46
N THR A 177 -8.06 14.64 -2.59
CA THR A 177 -7.67 13.25 -2.76
C THR A 177 -6.31 13.16 -3.41
N PHE A 178 -5.44 12.31 -2.87
CA PHE A 178 -4.18 11.91 -3.48
C PHE A 178 -4.22 10.41 -3.76
N ILE A 179 -3.89 10.00 -4.99
CA ILE A 179 -3.87 8.58 -5.40
C ILE A 179 -2.54 8.27 -6.05
N HIS A 180 -1.88 7.22 -5.55
CA HIS A 180 -0.62 6.71 -6.06
C HIS A 180 -0.81 5.32 -6.67
N TYR A 181 -0.25 5.11 -7.87
CA TYR A 181 -0.19 3.81 -8.54
C TYR A 181 1.25 3.45 -8.89
N SER A 182 1.67 2.23 -8.53
CA SER A 182 3.00 1.70 -8.81
C SER A 182 2.97 0.18 -8.77
N ASN A 183 3.77 -0.49 -9.59
CA ASN A 183 4.01 -1.92 -9.42
C ASN A 183 5.21 -2.22 -8.50
N ALA A 184 5.82 -1.16 -7.94
CA ALA A 184 6.94 -1.25 -7.00
C ALA A 184 8.12 -2.10 -7.51
N ASN A 185 8.45 -1.94 -8.77
CA ASN A 185 9.51 -2.64 -9.51
C ASN A 185 9.38 -4.16 -9.59
N VAL A 186 8.18 -4.70 -9.39
CA VAL A 186 7.92 -6.12 -9.70
C VAL A 186 8.17 -6.40 -11.18
N LYS A 187 7.84 -5.43 -12.06
CA LYS A 187 8.09 -5.50 -13.51
C LYS A 187 8.38 -4.10 -14.07
N ALA A 188 9.47 -3.99 -14.83
CA ALA A 188 9.82 -2.75 -15.52
C ALA A 188 8.89 -2.49 -16.74
N PRO A 189 8.65 -1.20 -17.08
CA PRO A 189 9.03 0.00 -16.36
C PRO A 189 8.12 0.32 -15.15
N ASN A 190 8.58 1.15 -14.21
CA ASN A 190 7.79 1.57 -13.06
C ASN A 190 8.08 3.03 -12.65
N SER A 191 7.82 3.97 -13.54
CA SER A 191 7.91 5.39 -13.18
C SER A 191 6.72 5.88 -12.35
N SER A 192 5.70 5.06 -12.13
CA SER A 192 4.51 5.31 -11.30
C SER A 192 3.70 6.56 -11.69
N THR A 193 2.55 6.80 -11.08
CA THR A 193 1.82 8.07 -11.18
C THR A 193 1.27 8.50 -9.83
N ASN A 194 1.21 9.81 -9.62
CA ASN A 194 0.63 10.47 -8.46
C ASN A 194 -0.45 11.44 -8.95
N THR A 195 -1.68 11.23 -8.57
CA THR A 195 -2.81 12.12 -8.88
C THR A 195 -3.20 12.91 -7.65
N LEU A 196 -3.22 14.23 -7.75
CA LEU A 196 -3.81 15.13 -6.76
C LEU A 196 -5.10 15.71 -7.34
N ALA A 197 -6.20 15.60 -6.61
CA ALA A 197 -7.52 15.96 -7.09
C ALA A 197 -8.35 16.65 -5.99
N PHE A 198 -9.27 17.53 -6.40
CA PHE A 198 -10.40 17.91 -5.58
C PHE A 198 -11.45 16.83 -5.65
N ASN A 199 -12.16 16.62 -4.56
CA ASN A 199 -13.29 15.70 -4.53
C ASN A 199 -14.50 16.32 -3.86
N ILE A 200 -15.67 15.87 -4.29
CA ILE A 200 -16.97 16.16 -3.68
C ILE A 200 -17.79 14.88 -3.62
N GLY A 201 -18.47 14.65 -2.53
CA GLY A 201 -19.22 13.42 -2.36
C GLY A 201 -20.44 13.53 -1.45
N VAL A 202 -21.24 12.50 -1.55
CA VAL A 202 -22.38 12.26 -0.68
C VAL A 202 -22.13 11.01 0.14
N GLN A 203 -22.70 10.97 1.34
CA GLN A 203 -22.70 9.81 2.21
C GLN A 203 -24.12 9.50 2.68
N TYR A 204 -24.38 8.23 2.94
CA TYR A 204 -25.66 7.76 3.41
C TYR A 204 -25.51 6.77 4.56
N GLU A 205 -26.13 7.09 5.71
CA GLU A 205 -26.14 6.23 6.88
C GLU A 205 -27.16 5.10 6.68
N LEU A 206 -26.67 3.85 6.67
CA LEU A 206 -27.50 2.66 6.45
C LEU A 206 -28.38 2.34 7.66
N ASP A 207 -27.95 2.75 8.87
CA ASP A 207 -28.56 2.42 10.15
C ASP A 207 -29.16 3.67 10.83
N GLN A 208 -30.28 4.17 10.31
CA GLN A 208 -30.92 5.38 10.83
C GLN A 208 -31.68 5.20 12.16
N LYS A 209 -31.99 3.95 12.55
CA LYS A 209 -32.77 3.62 13.75
C LYS A 209 -31.95 3.44 15.03
N THR A 210 -30.68 3.68 14.98
CA THR A 210 -29.82 3.44 16.13
C THR A 210 -29.99 4.56 17.16
N ASN A 211 -30.44 4.22 18.34
CA ASN A 211 -30.34 5.07 19.53
C ASN A 211 -28.96 5.72 19.57
N ALA A 212 -28.87 7.01 19.94
CA ALA A 212 -27.61 7.74 19.96
C ALA A 212 -26.50 6.89 20.58
N LYS A 213 -25.61 6.34 19.75
CA LYS A 213 -24.54 5.45 20.23
C LYS A 213 -23.57 6.28 21.04
N ILE A 214 -23.39 5.86 22.28
CA ILE A 214 -22.47 6.51 23.20
C ILE A 214 -21.07 5.98 22.93
N PHE A 215 -20.13 6.89 22.68
CA PHE A 215 -18.72 6.55 22.59
C PHE A 215 -18.21 6.11 23.96
N LYS A 216 -17.80 4.84 24.09
CA LYS A 216 -17.22 4.29 25.32
C LYS A 216 -15.87 4.93 25.56
N LYS A 217 -15.60 5.31 26.81
CA LYS A 217 -14.31 5.85 27.23
C LYS A 217 -13.91 5.18 28.52
N ASP A 218 -12.99 4.24 28.42
CA ASP A 218 -12.43 3.52 29.55
C ASP A 218 -11.10 4.13 29.98
N SER A 219 -10.75 3.97 31.23
CA SER A 219 -9.41 4.27 31.73
C SER A 219 -8.52 3.04 31.53
N TYR A 220 -7.34 3.23 30.97
CA TYR A 220 -6.38 2.15 30.77
C TYR A 220 -5.09 2.44 31.52
N GLU A 221 -4.55 1.42 32.16
CA GLU A 221 -3.21 1.48 32.71
C GLU A 221 -2.17 1.75 31.64
N LYS A 222 -1.04 2.35 32.05
CA LYS A 222 0.10 2.59 31.15
C LYS A 222 0.59 1.26 30.58
N TYR A 223 0.64 1.18 29.24
CA TYR A 223 1.11 -0.01 28.57
C TYR A 223 2.61 -0.21 28.82
N LYS A 224 2.99 -1.39 29.30
CA LYS A 224 4.39 -1.79 29.54
C LYS A 224 4.63 -3.15 28.90
N GLU A 225 5.70 -3.27 28.19
CA GLU A 225 6.18 -4.52 27.59
C GLU A 225 7.71 -4.55 27.62
N PRO A 226 8.36 -5.69 27.89
CA PRO A 226 9.81 -5.80 27.83
C PRO A 226 10.32 -5.55 26.39
N ILE A 227 11.64 -5.37 26.26
CA ILE A 227 12.28 -5.39 24.96
C ILE A 227 12.12 -6.79 24.38
N LYS A 228 11.81 -6.87 23.08
CA LYS A 228 11.62 -8.11 22.36
C LYS A 228 12.65 -8.26 21.25
N PHE A 229 13.12 -9.48 21.06
CA PHE A 229 13.95 -9.84 19.93
C PHE A 229 13.07 -10.34 18.78
N ASN A 230 13.44 -9.97 17.56
CA ASN A 230 12.72 -10.37 16.35
C ASN A 230 13.68 -10.98 15.34
N LEU A 231 13.22 -12.03 14.68
CA LEU A 231 13.80 -12.58 13.45
C LEU A 231 12.76 -12.47 12.35
N MET A 232 13.14 -11.87 11.23
CA MET A 232 12.24 -11.60 10.10
C MET A 232 12.88 -12.08 8.80
N LEU A 233 12.13 -12.87 8.04
CA LEU A 233 12.46 -13.27 6.68
C LEU A 233 11.54 -12.54 5.71
N ARG A 234 12.10 -11.92 4.69
CA ARG A 234 11.36 -11.27 3.60
C ARG A 234 11.86 -11.76 2.26
N GLY A 235 11.01 -11.69 1.27
CA GLY A 235 11.38 -12.02 -0.10
C GLY A 235 10.32 -11.57 -1.09
N GLY A 236 10.64 -11.71 -2.36
CA GLY A 236 9.77 -11.36 -3.46
C GLY A 236 10.49 -11.51 -4.80
N ILE A 237 9.91 -10.89 -5.80
CA ILE A 237 10.51 -10.76 -7.13
C ILE A 237 10.53 -9.28 -7.51
N ASN A 238 11.58 -8.86 -8.19
CA ASN A 238 11.66 -7.53 -8.78
C ASN A 238 12.44 -7.57 -10.09
N GLU A 239 12.35 -6.51 -10.85
CA GLU A 239 13.06 -6.34 -12.11
C GLU A 239 13.93 -5.08 -12.03
N SER A 240 15.09 -5.14 -12.70
CA SER A 240 15.92 -3.95 -12.92
C SER A 240 15.19 -2.92 -13.77
N ASP A 241 15.58 -1.65 -13.65
CA ASP A 241 15.05 -0.58 -14.53
C ASP A 241 15.47 -0.77 -16.01
N TYR A 242 16.45 -1.62 -16.28
CA TYR A 242 16.84 -2.00 -17.65
C TYR A 242 15.88 -3.07 -18.17
N LEU A 243 15.12 -2.70 -19.21
CA LEU A 243 14.15 -3.59 -19.85
C LEU A 243 14.83 -4.84 -20.42
N GLY A 244 14.18 -5.99 -20.25
CA GLY A 244 14.63 -7.26 -20.82
C GLY A 244 15.56 -8.08 -19.93
N LEU A 245 15.97 -7.61 -18.76
CA LEU A 245 16.75 -8.41 -17.81
C LEU A 245 15.90 -9.43 -17.04
N GLY A 246 14.57 -9.28 -17.11
CA GLY A 246 13.59 -10.17 -16.52
C GLY A 246 13.49 -10.06 -14.99
N GLN A 247 12.41 -10.63 -14.48
CA GLN A 247 12.11 -10.68 -13.04
C GLN A 247 13.05 -11.63 -12.31
N GLN A 248 13.62 -11.18 -11.20
CA GLN A 248 14.58 -11.94 -10.39
C GLN A 248 14.10 -12.03 -8.94
N PRO A 249 14.34 -13.17 -8.27
CA PRO A 249 14.05 -13.32 -6.85
C PRO A 249 15.02 -12.51 -5.99
N PHE A 250 14.56 -12.11 -4.81
CA PHE A 250 15.38 -11.56 -3.75
C PHE A 250 14.96 -12.10 -2.39
N GLY A 251 15.86 -12.03 -1.42
CA GLY A 251 15.63 -12.40 -0.04
C GLY A 251 16.28 -11.44 0.93
N VAL A 252 15.66 -11.27 2.12
CA VAL A 252 16.20 -10.44 3.21
C VAL A 252 16.03 -11.18 4.51
N VAL A 253 17.10 -11.24 5.29
CA VAL A 253 17.09 -11.74 6.66
C VAL A 253 17.35 -10.58 7.59
N SER A 254 16.44 -10.30 8.52
CA SER A 254 16.55 -9.19 9.47
C SER A 254 16.48 -9.70 10.91
N THR A 255 17.36 -9.19 11.76
CA THR A 255 17.30 -9.37 13.21
C THR A 255 17.26 -8.02 13.90
N TYR A 256 16.34 -7.85 14.85
CA TYR A 256 16.18 -6.58 15.51
C TYR A 256 15.56 -6.68 16.90
N LEU A 257 15.81 -5.67 17.70
CA LEU A 257 15.13 -5.44 18.97
C LEU A 257 14.00 -4.44 18.76
N ASP A 258 12.86 -4.66 19.39
CA ASP A 258 11.78 -3.70 19.49
C ASP A 258 11.45 -3.38 20.95
N LYS A 259 11.05 -2.14 21.17
CA LYS A 259 10.53 -1.67 22.44
C LYS A 259 9.20 -0.97 22.25
N ARG A 260 8.18 -1.49 22.88
CA ARG A 260 6.87 -0.84 22.95
C ARG A 260 6.96 0.38 23.89
N LEU A 261 6.78 1.57 23.34
CA LEU A 261 6.78 2.83 24.08
C LEU A 261 5.40 3.14 24.69
N SER A 262 4.36 2.73 23.96
CA SER A 262 2.96 2.90 24.36
C SER A 262 2.09 1.81 23.73
N PHE A 263 0.81 1.82 24.02
CA PHE A 263 -0.15 0.94 23.33
C PHE A 263 -0.15 1.13 21.80
N LEU A 264 0.17 2.34 21.30
CA LEU A 264 0.11 2.69 19.89
C LEU A 264 1.46 2.64 19.18
N SER A 265 2.59 2.65 19.89
CA SER A 265 3.89 2.97 19.31
C SER A 265 4.98 2.04 19.81
N SER A 266 5.79 1.51 18.90
CA SER A 266 7.06 0.84 19.19
C SER A 266 8.18 1.38 18.34
N ILE A 267 9.39 1.31 18.87
CA ILE A 267 10.63 1.62 18.15
C ILE A 267 11.41 0.33 17.93
N GLN A 268 12.22 0.33 16.87
CA GLN A 268 13.01 -0.82 16.44
C GLN A 268 14.44 -0.38 16.12
N VAL A 269 15.39 -1.27 16.38
CA VAL A 269 16.77 -1.13 15.94
C VAL A 269 17.32 -2.51 15.59
N GLY A 270 17.99 -2.62 14.47
CA GLY A 270 18.49 -3.90 14.02
C GLY A 270 19.43 -3.88 12.83
N THR A 271 19.70 -5.05 12.33
CA THR A 271 20.55 -5.30 11.16
C THR A 271 19.85 -6.25 10.21
N GLU A 272 20.21 -6.18 8.94
CA GLU A 272 19.67 -7.04 7.91
C GLU A 272 20.66 -7.32 6.79
N VAL A 273 20.50 -8.47 6.17
CA VAL A 273 21.28 -8.91 5.02
C VAL A 273 20.35 -9.08 3.83
N PHE A 274 20.76 -8.51 2.69
CA PHE A 274 20.01 -8.54 1.44
C PHE A 274 20.72 -9.39 0.41
N PHE A 275 19.94 -10.24 -0.26
CA PHE A 275 20.36 -11.07 -1.39
C PHE A 275 19.49 -10.70 -2.58
N ALA A 276 20.03 -9.99 -3.56
CA ALA A 276 19.24 -9.38 -4.64
C ALA A 276 19.75 -9.80 -6.02
N LYS A 277 19.16 -10.84 -6.60
CA LYS A 277 19.59 -11.40 -7.88
C LYS A 277 19.39 -10.44 -9.08
N PHE A 278 18.42 -9.51 -8.99
CA PHE A 278 18.25 -8.49 -10.02
C PHE A 278 19.48 -7.57 -10.14
N LEU A 279 20.15 -7.30 -9.02
CA LEU A 279 21.33 -6.45 -8.98
C LEU A 279 22.53 -7.15 -9.65
N GLU A 280 22.68 -8.45 -9.43
CA GLU A 280 23.66 -9.27 -10.16
C GLU A 280 23.47 -9.17 -11.67
N LYS A 281 22.22 -9.36 -12.16
CA LYS A 281 21.88 -9.24 -13.56
C LYS A 281 22.09 -7.82 -14.12
N GLN A 282 21.80 -6.80 -13.34
CA GLN A 282 22.06 -5.42 -13.72
C GLN A 282 23.54 -5.13 -13.88
N ILE A 283 24.38 -5.58 -12.92
CA ILE A 283 25.83 -5.37 -12.92
C ILE A 283 26.46 -6.11 -14.11
N GLU A 284 26.10 -7.38 -14.32
CA GLU A 284 26.50 -8.17 -15.48
C GLU A 284 26.18 -7.42 -16.81
N TYR A 285 24.97 -6.92 -16.95
CA TYR A 285 24.57 -6.15 -18.13
C TYR A 285 25.39 -4.86 -18.29
N LEU A 286 25.56 -4.09 -17.21
CA LEU A 286 26.29 -2.81 -17.27
C LEU A 286 27.77 -3.00 -17.63
N SER A 287 28.42 -4.05 -17.14
CA SER A 287 29.83 -4.35 -17.45
C SER A 287 30.05 -4.65 -18.94
N VAL A 288 29.06 -5.28 -19.60
CA VAL A 288 29.13 -5.62 -21.03
C VAL A 288 28.65 -4.47 -21.91
N ALA A 289 27.51 -3.85 -21.56
CA ALA A 289 26.89 -2.81 -22.36
C ALA A 289 27.62 -1.45 -22.28
N PHE A 290 28.30 -1.19 -21.16
CA PHE A 290 29.00 0.05 -20.88
C PHE A 290 30.40 -0.20 -20.26
N PRO A 291 31.32 -0.84 -20.99
CA PRO A 291 32.62 -1.31 -20.45
C PRO A 291 33.50 -0.18 -19.90
N ASN A 292 33.28 1.05 -20.35
CA ASN A 292 34.05 2.21 -19.90
C ASN A 292 33.54 2.84 -18.57
N ASN A 293 32.43 2.34 -18.02
CA ASN A 293 31.88 2.85 -16.76
C ASN A 293 32.57 2.27 -15.52
N GLY A 294 33.54 1.39 -15.69
CA GLY A 294 34.31 0.80 -14.58
C GLY A 294 33.50 -0.13 -13.67
N VAL A 295 32.35 -0.62 -14.14
CA VAL A 295 31.53 -1.58 -13.40
C VAL A 295 32.15 -2.96 -13.51
N ASP A 296 32.48 -3.56 -12.37
CA ASP A 296 32.96 -4.94 -12.28
C ASP A 296 31.75 -5.89 -12.35
N GLY A 297 31.64 -6.67 -13.44
CA GLY A 297 30.53 -7.61 -13.68
C GLY A 297 30.42 -8.74 -12.64
N ASP A 298 31.50 -9.04 -11.93
CA ASP A 298 31.59 -10.08 -10.90
C ASP A 298 31.49 -9.51 -9.47
N ALA A 299 31.17 -8.23 -9.31
CA ALA A 299 31.08 -7.58 -8.01
C ALA A 299 30.03 -8.25 -7.11
N ASP A 300 30.36 -8.41 -5.81
CA ASP A 300 29.42 -8.92 -4.82
C ASP A 300 28.19 -8.00 -4.71
N THR A 301 27.01 -8.56 -4.76
CA THR A 301 25.72 -7.87 -4.67
C THR A 301 25.04 -8.02 -3.31
N THR A 302 25.68 -8.73 -2.39
CA THR A 302 25.23 -8.83 -1.00
C THR A 302 25.36 -7.48 -0.32
N ARG A 303 24.31 -7.06 0.38
CA ARG A 303 24.29 -5.81 1.15
C ARG A 303 23.98 -6.11 2.60
N VAL A 304 24.67 -5.44 3.52
CA VAL A 304 24.39 -5.51 4.96
C VAL A 304 24.00 -4.13 5.45
N GLY A 305 22.82 -4.02 6.04
CA GLY A 305 22.29 -2.77 6.55
C GLY A 305 22.06 -2.77 8.05
N ILE A 306 22.13 -1.58 8.62
CA ILE A 306 21.65 -1.28 9.97
C ILE A 306 20.45 -0.35 9.84
N PHE A 307 19.47 -0.49 10.70
CA PHE A 307 18.27 0.35 10.62
C PHE A 307 17.71 0.75 11.98
N VAL A 308 16.97 1.83 11.97
CA VAL A 308 16.04 2.21 13.02
C VAL A 308 14.63 2.27 12.44
N GLY A 309 13.62 1.96 13.26
CA GLY A 309 12.25 1.91 12.79
C GLY A 309 11.23 2.25 13.84
N HIS A 310 10.03 2.48 13.37
CA HIS A 310 8.86 2.77 14.18
C HIS A 310 7.65 1.98 13.66
N GLU A 311 6.85 1.45 14.58
CA GLU A 311 5.55 0.87 14.27
C GLU A 311 4.43 1.65 14.96
N LEU A 312 3.42 2.00 14.19
CA LEU A 312 2.16 2.56 14.68
C LEU A 312 1.09 1.46 14.67
N HIS A 313 0.66 1.03 15.85
CA HIS A 313 -0.22 -0.13 16.01
C HIS A 313 -1.70 0.24 16.00
N ILE A 314 -2.44 -0.38 15.08
CA ILE A 314 -3.90 -0.28 14.97
C ILE A 314 -4.47 -1.69 15.07
N ASN A 315 -4.91 -2.11 16.26
CA ASN A 315 -5.38 -3.46 16.54
C ASN A 315 -4.28 -4.52 16.27
N LYS A 316 -4.52 -5.44 15.33
CA LYS A 316 -3.56 -6.46 14.88
C LYS A 316 -2.66 -6.00 13.73
N ILE A 317 -2.93 -4.83 13.17
CA ILE A 317 -2.11 -4.23 12.11
C ILE A 317 -1.16 -3.22 12.74
N ALA A 318 0.07 -3.17 12.24
CA ALA A 318 0.99 -2.09 12.53
C ALA A 318 1.51 -1.47 11.22
N PHE A 319 1.47 -0.14 11.14
CA PHE A 319 2.13 0.59 10.07
C PHE A 319 3.60 0.76 10.43
N LEU A 320 4.46 0.15 9.61
CA LEU A 320 5.91 0.14 9.75
C LEU A 320 6.55 1.28 8.94
N THR A 321 7.49 1.97 9.56
CA THR A 321 8.44 2.87 8.89
C THR A 321 9.84 2.58 9.39
N GLN A 322 10.80 2.43 8.47
CA GLN A 322 12.21 2.21 8.80
C GLN A 322 13.08 3.10 7.91
N ILE A 323 14.19 3.55 8.47
CA ILE A 323 15.31 4.13 7.73
C ILE A 323 16.54 3.29 8.03
N GLY A 324 17.26 2.91 7.00
CA GLY A 324 18.46 2.10 7.12
C GLY A 324 19.63 2.66 6.32
N TYR A 325 20.79 2.17 6.67
CA TYR A 325 22.06 2.53 6.05
C TYR A 325 22.85 1.26 5.76
N TYR A 326 23.39 1.10 4.55
CA TYR A 326 24.24 -0.01 4.20
C TYR A 326 25.64 0.16 4.78
N ALA A 327 25.96 -0.66 5.78
CA ALA A 327 27.30 -0.76 6.34
C ALA A 327 28.25 -1.50 5.39
N TYR A 328 27.78 -2.57 4.73
CA TYR A 328 28.45 -3.26 3.65
C TYR A 328 27.67 -3.04 2.33
N TYR A 329 28.35 -2.50 1.33
CA TYR A 329 27.74 -2.05 0.08
C TYR A 329 28.77 -2.04 -1.06
N PRO A 330 29.14 -3.24 -1.56
CA PRO A 330 30.22 -3.36 -2.55
C PRO A 330 29.82 -2.85 -3.93
N SER A 331 28.52 -2.90 -4.27
CA SER A 331 28.01 -2.46 -5.56
C SER A 331 27.12 -1.23 -5.39
N ASP A 332 27.47 -0.11 -6.05
CA ASP A 332 26.70 1.13 -5.95
C ASP A 332 25.36 0.99 -6.69
N TYR A 333 24.25 1.09 -5.93
CA TYR A 333 22.90 1.05 -6.42
C TYR A 333 22.02 1.99 -5.59
N GLU A 334 21.64 3.15 -6.17
CA GLU A 334 20.74 4.13 -5.55
C GLU A 334 21.20 4.69 -4.19
N GLY A 335 22.50 4.54 -3.85
CA GLY A 335 23.10 5.07 -2.63
C GLY A 335 22.90 4.21 -1.39
N ARG A 336 23.51 4.65 -0.27
CA ARG A 336 23.62 3.86 0.96
C ARG A 336 22.42 3.94 1.89
N VAL A 337 21.53 4.91 1.70
CA VAL A 337 20.35 5.09 2.56
C VAL A 337 19.13 4.47 1.90
N TYR A 338 18.42 3.64 2.67
CA TYR A 338 17.17 3.05 2.20
C TYR A 338 16.04 3.30 3.21
N PHE A 339 14.82 3.26 2.71
CA PHE A 339 13.59 3.36 3.48
C PHE A 339 12.78 2.08 3.32
N ARG A 340 12.03 1.72 4.35
CA ARG A 340 11.02 0.68 4.27
C ARG A 340 9.74 1.16 4.93
N THR A 341 8.63 1.04 4.23
CA THR A 341 7.30 1.35 4.75
C THR A 341 6.35 0.20 4.42
N GLY A 342 5.35 -0.02 5.25
CA GLY A 342 4.36 -1.06 4.97
C GLY A 342 3.54 -1.46 6.17
N LEU A 343 2.98 -2.66 6.09
CA LEU A 343 2.07 -3.18 7.10
C LEU A 343 2.61 -4.50 7.66
N ASN A 344 2.62 -4.59 8.97
CA ASN A 344 2.76 -5.85 9.70
C ASN A 344 1.39 -6.28 10.23
N TYR A 345 1.07 -7.57 10.12
CA TYR A 345 -0.14 -8.16 10.69
C TYR A 345 0.24 -9.21 11.71
N TYR A 346 -0.14 -9.00 12.97
CA TYR A 346 0.13 -9.90 14.08
C TYR A 346 -0.95 -10.99 14.16
N PHE A 347 -0.66 -12.18 13.64
CA PHE A 347 -1.55 -13.35 13.76
C PHE A 347 -1.66 -13.79 15.21
N HIS A 348 -0.53 -13.79 15.90
CA HIS A 348 -0.34 -14.11 17.30
C HIS A 348 0.64 -13.13 17.93
N LYS A 349 0.77 -13.12 19.27
CA LYS A 349 1.73 -12.25 19.98
C LYS A 349 3.17 -12.37 19.49
N ASN A 350 3.54 -13.56 19.01
CA ASN A 350 4.90 -13.95 18.65
C ASN A 350 5.08 -14.17 17.14
N ILE A 351 4.05 -14.11 16.32
CA ILE A 351 4.13 -14.40 14.88
C ILE A 351 3.40 -13.29 14.13
N PHE A 352 4.08 -12.73 13.15
CA PHE A 352 3.51 -11.70 12.30
C PHE A 352 3.93 -11.87 10.83
N GLY A 353 3.07 -11.47 9.92
CA GLY A 353 3.37 -11.33 8.50
C GLY A 353 3.61 -9.88 8.15
N ALA A 354 4.31 -9.62 7.05
CA ALA A 354 4.58 -8.28 6.57
C ALA A 354 4.35 -8.17 5.06
N VAL A 355 3.85 -7.01 4.65
CA VAL A 355 3.92 -6.53 3.28
C VAL A 355 4.52 -5.15 3.32
N THR A 356 5.74 -5.02 2.81
CA THR A 356 6.53 -3.79 2.89
C THR A 356 7.04 -3.37 1.51
N LEU A 357 7.26 -2.09 1.35
CA LEU A 357 7.96 -1.50 0.21
C LEU A 357 9.33 -1.02 0.69
N LYS A 358 10.38 -1.50 0.06
CA LYS A 358 11.73 -0.96 0.20
C LYS A 358 12.00 0.03 -0.90
N SER A 359 12.60 1.18 -0.57
CA SER A 359 12.88 2.27 -1.51
C SER A 359 14.16 3.01 -1.18
N HIS A 360 14.71 3.71 -2.17
CA HIS A 360 15.79 4.68 -2.04
C HIS A 360 15.21 6.06 -2.37
N GLY A 361 14.91 6.85 -1.32
CA GLY A 361 14.14 8.07 -1.48
C GLY A 361 12.76 7.78 -2.07
N ALA A 362 12.43 8.41 -3.18
CA ALA A 362 11.16 8.21 -3.89
C ALA A 362 11.18 7.02 -4.88
N LYS A 363 12.33 6.37 -5.09
CA LYS A 363 12.47 5.25 -6.02
C LYS A 363 12.22 3.92 -5.31
N ALA A 364 11.18 3.21 -5.71
CA ALA A 364 10.90 1.86 -5.20
C ALA A 364 11.98 0.88 -5.66
N GLU A 365 12.48 0.03 -4.75
CA GLU A 365 13.33 -1.11 -5.10
C GLU A 365 12.49 -2.39 -5.22
N ALA A 366 11.67 -2.70 -4.22
CA ALA A 366 10.88 -3.93 -4.22
C ALA A 366 9.72 -3.90 -3.23
N VAL A 367 8.62 -4.59 -3.56
CA VAL A 367 7.65 -5.07 -2.57
C VAL A 367 8.18 -6.34 -1.93
N GLU A 368 8.18 -6.38 -0.61
CA GLU A 368 8.65 -7.49 0.20
C GLU A 368 7.48 -8.15 0.92
N PHE A 369 7.38 -9.47 0.81
CA PHE A 369 6.47 -10.29 1.61
C PHE A 369 7.28 -11.01 2.66
N GLY A 370 6.81 -11.02 3.90
CA GLY A 370 7.62 -11.59 4.96
C GLY A 370 6.84 -12.24 6.09
N ILE A 371 7.58 -13.05 6.86
CA ILE A 371 7.12 -13.64 8.10
C ILE A 371 8.16 -13.42 9.18
N GLY A 372 7.71 -13.05 10.37
CA GLY A 372 8.57 -12.78 11.51
C GLY A 372 8.11 -13.49 12.78
N ILE A 373 9.08 -13.79 13.62
CA ILE A 373 8.86 -14.24 15.00
C ILE A 373 9.39 -13.19 15.97
N ARG A 374 8.67 -13.01 17.09
CA ARG A 374 8.92 -12.01 18.13
C ARG A 374 8.96 -12.69 19.49
N ILE A 375 10.10 -12.67 20.16
CA ILE A 375 10.40 -13.42 21.39
C ILE A 375 10.66 -12.47 22.56
#